data_9895cf76e6e3172e7a7077d1abd2f1c0
#
_entry.id   9895cf76e6e3172e7a7077d1abd2f1c0
#
_cell.length_a   1.000
_cell.length_b   1.000
_cell.length_c   1.000
_cell.angle_alpha   90.00
_cell.angle_beta   90.00
_cell.angle_gamma   90.00
#
_symmetry.space_group_name_H-M   'P 1'
#
loop_
_entity.id
_entity.type
_entity.pdbx_description
1 polymer ?
#
loop_
_entity_poly.entity_id
_entity_poly.type
_entity_poly.pdbx_seq_one_letter_code
_entity_poly.pdbx_strand_id
1 'polypeptide(L)'
;MGFDAEVPDGGYRWWYLDAFSDDGKAALTIIVFVGSVFSPYYYRARRRHAGNPENFCSVNAILYGPDRRRWSLTERGAGDLKRGRDQIVIGPSRVEQSGDERFTFHIHEVCNPWPTRLSGQVELSVPALGQRSFELDPDGLHRWWPAAPAGRVKVTMKKPGIAWEGAAYLDCNAGVVPLEETFLNWHWQRSAAEAGSGHIHYDATLTNGERRSLGLRYDPDMSCYELADSGRDTPISSTPLWRAQRLCRTVSGQPRVIETLEESPFYSRSVLDLDTGLGPRKVMHESLHLDRFTRPWMQWLLPFRMPRRPLVRP
;
A
#
# COMPACT_ATOMS: atom_id res chain seq x y z
N MET A 1 0.35 17.12 -0.91
CA MET A 1 -0.17 15.83 -0.40
C MET A 1 -0.90 15.97 0.94
N GLY A 2 -0.48 16.84 1.83
CA GLY A 2 -1.17 17.22 3.07
C GLY A 2 -1.30 16.09 4.09
N PHE A 3 -0.30 15.91 4.94
CA PHE A 3 -0.39 14.89 6.01
C PHE A 3 -1.31 15.32 7.17
N ASP A 4 -1.74 16.60 7.21
CA ASP A 4 -2.64 17.18 8.20
C ASP A 4 -4.13 17.02 7.87
N ALA A 5 -4.47 16.46 6.71
CA ALA A 5 -5.86 16.29 6.31
C ALA A 5 -6.65 15.50 7.35
N GLU A 6 -7.81 15.99 7.73
CA GLU A 6 -8.69 15.38 8.72
C GLU A 6 -9.07 13.93 8.33
N VAL A 7 -9.11 13.06 9.34
CA VAL A 7 -9.58 11.69 9.22
C VAL A 7 -10.68 11.49 10.25
N PRO A 8 -11.92 11.25 9.83
CA PRO A 8 -13.04 11.13 10.77
C PRO A 8 -12.96 9.85 11.59
N ASP A 9 -13.70 9.81 12.69
CA ASP A 9 -13.82 8.63 13.53
C ASP A 9 -14.31 7.41 12.71
N GLY A 10 -13.62 6.30 12.85
CA GLY A 10 -13.86 5.08 12.06
C GLY A 10 -13.22 5.10 10.66
N GLY A 11 -12.85 6.26 10.18
CA GLY A 11 -12.21 6.45 8.88
C GLY A 11 -10.71 6.13 8.87
N TYR A 12 -10.09 6.40 7.75
CA TYR A 12 -8.67 6.15 7.57
C TYR A 12 -8.07 7.04 6.49
N ARG A 13 -6.72 7.16 6.55
CA ARG A 13 -5.89 7.65 5.45
C ARG A 13 -4.56 6.92 5.46
N TRP A 14 -4.06 6.52 4.28
CA TRP A 14 -2.71 6.03 4.15
C TRP A 14 -2.00 6.61 2.94
N TRP A 15 -0.70 6.65 3.03
CA TRP A 15 0.22 6.97 1.95
C TRP A 15 1.04 5.73 1.66
N TYR A 16 1.00 5.26 0.43
CA TYR A 16 1.61 4.03 -0.04
C TYR A 16 2.72 4.34 -1.02
N LEU A 17 3.91 3.84 -0.74
CA LEU A 17 5.07 3.86 -1.62
C LEU A 17 5.48 2.44 -1.93
N ASP A 18 5.65 2.09 -3.21
CA ASP A 18 6.37 0.90 -3.62
C ASP A 18 7.46 1.22 -4.64
N ALA A 19 8.47 0.36 -4.72
CA ALA A 19 9.57 0.53 -5.66
C ALA A 19 10.21 -0.81 -6.03
N PHE A 20 10.75 -0.85 -7.24
CA PHE A 20 11.65 -1.91 -7.71
C PHE A 20 13.03 -1.34 -7.93
N SER A 21 14.08 -2.07 -7.53
CA SER A 21 15.47 -1.71 -7.89
C SER A 21 15.69 -1.84 -9.39
N ASP A 22 16.60 -1.03 -9.93
CA ASP A 22 16.91 -1.01 -11.37
C ASP A 22 17.45 -2.36 -11.87
N ASP A 23 18.14 -3.12 -11.01
CA ASP A 23 18.61 -4.48 -11.33
C ASP A 23 17.51 -5.55 -11.16
N GLY A 24 16.33 -5.16 -10.69
CA GLY A 24 15.17 -6.02 -10.50
C GLY A 24 15.31 -7.07 -9.40
N LYS A 25 16.34 -7.00 -8.53
CA LYS A 25 16.60 -7.99 -7.47
C LYS A 25 16.02 -7.61 -6.12
N ALA A 26 15.65 -6.35 -5.93
CA ALA A 26 15.08 -5.85 -4.70
C ALA A 26 13.79 -5.08 -4.97
N ALA A 27 12.92 -5.06 -3.98
CA ALA A 27 11.74 -4.22 -3.95
C ALA A 27 11.51 -3.68 -2.53
N LEU A 28 10.70 -2.66 -2.44
CA LEU A 28 10.34 -1.97 -1.20
C LEU A 28 8.84 -1.68 -1.19
N THR A 29 8.24 -1.73 -0.01
CA THR A 29 6.94 -1.10 0.23
C THR A 29 6.97 -0.37 1.56
N ILE A 30 6.46 0.86 1.58
CA ILE A 30 6.22 1.63 2.80
C ILE A 30 4.78 2.11 2.78
N ILE A 31 4.05 1.87 3.85
CA ILE A 31 2.69 2.40 4.03
C ILE A 31 2.63 3.13 5.36
N VAL A 32 2.22 4.38 5.33
CA VAL A 32 2.02 5.21 6.51
C VAL A 32 0.54 5.33 6.77
N PHE A 33 0.06 4.87 7.92
CA PHE A 33 -1.35 4.83 8.26
C PHE A 33 -1.73 5.81 9.35
N VAL A 34 -2.81 6.55 9.14
CA VAL A 34 -3.65 7.16 10.15
C VAL A 34 -4.99 6.43 10.10
N GLY A 35 -5.38 5.75 11.19
CA GLY A 35 -6.41 4.74 11.14
C GLY A 35 -5.92 3.47 10.43
N SER A 36 -5.12 2.67 11.11
CA SER A 36 -4.47 1.47 10.57
C SER A 36 -5.51 0.41 10.23
N VAL A 37 -5.98 0.37 8.98
CA VAL A 37 -7.15 -0.41 8.53
C VAL A 37 -7.06 -1.90 8.78
N PHE A 38 -5.85 -2.46 8.78
CA PHE A 38 -5.61 -3.89 9.05
C PHE A 38 -5.30 -4.19 10.52
N SER A 39 -5.39 -3.19 11.40
CA SER A 39 -5.15 -3.37 12.83
C SER A 39 -6.31 -4.09 13.51
N PRO A 40 -6.07 -5.19 14.24
CA PRO A 40 -7.08 -5.84 15.06
C PRO A 40 -7.55 -4.95 16.21
N TYR A 41 -6.73 -4.03 16.65
CA TYR A 41 -7.06 -3.10 17.72
C TYR A 41 -8.00 -2.01 17.22
N TYR A 42 -7.71 -1.43 16.03
CA TYR A 42 -8.59 -0.46 15.40
C TYR A 42 -9.92 -1.09 15.00
N TYR A 43 -9.91 -2.29 14.43
CA TYR A 43 -11.12 -3.05 14.12
C TYR A 43 -12.04 -3.22 15.34
N ARG A 44 -11.48 -3.58 16.51
CA ARG A 44 -12.24 -3.70 17.75
C ARG A 44 -12.73 -2.36 18.30
N ALA A 45 -11.93 -1.29 18.18
CA ALA A 45 -12.28 0.05 18.64
C ALA A 45 -13.45 0.61 17.84
N ARG A 46 -13.43 0.52 16.51
CA ARG A 46 -14.52 0.95 15.63
C ARG A 46 -15.85 0.29 16.01
N ARG A 47 -15.84 -1.01 16.25
CA ARG A 47 -17.04 -1.77 16.68
C ARG A 47 -17.58 -1.37 18.05
N ARG A 48 -16.83 -0.62 18.84
CA ARG A 48 -17.22 -0.09 20.15
C ARG A 48 -17.46 1.42 20.12
N HIS A 49 -17.57 2.03 18.93
CA HIS A 49 -17.70 3.46 18.73
C HIS A 49 -16.59 4.29 19.40
N ALA A 50 -15.38 3.72 19.48
CA ALA A 50 -14.17 4.33 20.03
C ALA A 50 -13.06 4.43 18.97
N GLY A 51 -13.44 4.72 17.74
CA GLY A 51 -12.59 4.62 16.55
C GLY A 51 -11.89 5.92 16.18
N ASN A 52 -11.33 6.68 17.13
CA ASN A 52 -10.46 7.81 16.78
C ASN A 52 -9.21 7.31 16.04
N PRO A 53 -9.04 7.62 14.73
CA PRO A 53 -7.99 7.07 13.88
C PRO A 53 -6.58 7.46 14.33
N GLU A 54 -6.41 8.59 14.99
CA GLU A 54 -5.09 9.02 15.48
C GLU A 54 -4.56 8.13 16.62
N ASN A 55 -5.43 7.40 17.30
CA ASN A 55 -5.03 6.39 18.26
C ASN A 55 -4.54 5.08 17.65
N PHE A 56 -4.59 4.94 16.30
CA PHE A 56 -4.28 3.71 15.59
C PHE A 56 -3.42 4.02 14.36
N CYS A 57 -2.20 4.50 14.60
CA CYS A 57 -1.27 4.88 13.55
C CYS A 57 -0.14 3.87 13.43
N SER A 58 0.39 3.67 12.23
CA SER A 58 1.52 2.78 12.02
C SER A 58 2.32 3.13 10.77
N VAL A 59 3.59 2.70 10.76
CA VAL A 59 4.41 2.64 9.56
C VAL A 59 4.67 1.17 9.26
N ASN A 60 4.14 0.68 8.15
CA ASN A 60 4.48 -0.62 7.61
C ASN A 60 5.62 -0.43 6.62
N ALA A 61 6.79 -0.95 6.93
CA ALA A 61 7.95 -0.89 6.06
C ALA A 61 8.46 -2.30 5.76
N ILE A 62 8.63 -2.59 4.46
CA ILE A 62 8.96 -3.91 3.98
C ILE A 62 10.07 -3.80 2.96
N LEU A 63 11.11 -4.63 3.12
CA LEU A 63 12.14 -4.85 2.13
C LEU A 63 12.02 -6.26 1.58
N TYR A 64 12.07 -6.39 0.28
CA TYR A 64 12.10 -7.64 -0.46
C TYR A 64 13.46 -7.82 -1.12
N GLY A 65 13.93 -9.03 -1.18
CA GLY A 65 15.21 -9.40 -1.79
C GLY A 65 15.70 -10.75 -1.23
N PRO A 66 16.61 -11.45 -1.94
CA PRO A 66 16.94 -12.84 -1.66
C PRO A 66 17.50 -13.07 -0.25
N ASP A 67 18.32 -12.17 0.26
CA ASP A 67 19.05 -12.40 1.52
C ASP A 67 18.66 -11.45 2.67
N ARG A 68 17.74 -10.49 2.44
CA ARG A 68 17.55 -9.38 3.37
C ARG A 68 16.09 -8.95 3.54
N ARG A 69 15.19 -9.92 3.44
CA ARG A 69 13.77 -9.64 3.66
C ARG A 69 13.53 -9.12 5.07
N ARG A 70 12.81 -7.99 5.18
CA ARG A 70 12.39 -7.37 6.45
C ARG A 70 10.94 -6.96 6.34
N TRP A 71 10.22 -7.16 7.42
CA TRP A 71 8.83 -6.74 7.52
C TRP A 71 8.59 -6.13 8.89
N SER A 72 8.10 -4.90 8.94
CA SER A 72 7.78 -4.21 10.18
C SER A 72 6.41 -3.55 10.11
N LEU A 73 5.66 -3.68 11.17
CA LEU A 73 4.48 -2.89 11.45
C LEU A 73 4.27 -2.88 12.97
N THR A 74 4.37 -1.71 13.56
CA THR A 74 4.05 -1.50 14.98
C THR A 74 3.00 -0.42 15.09
N GLU A 75 1.84 -0.76 15.65
CA GLU A 75 0.80 0.22 15.88
C GLU A 75 1.11 1.08 17.10
N ARG A 76 0.76 2.36 17.00
CA ARG A 76 1.01 3.41 18.00
C ARG A 76 -0.24 4.26 18.20
N GLY A 77 -0.33 4.89 19.37
CA GLY A 77 -1.41 5.80 19.72
C GLY A 77 -1.14 7.25 19.34
N ALA A 78 -2.10 8.13 19.61
CA ALA A 78 -2.02 9.56 19.29
C ALA A 78 -0.83 10.27 19.94
N GLY A 79 -0.36 9.82 21.11
CA GLY A 79 0.83 10.36 21.75
C GLY A 79 2.14 10.20 20.97
N ASP A 80 2.18 9.23 20.06
CA ASP A 80 3.31 8.99 19.16
C ASP A 80 3.12 9.64 17.76
N LEU A 81 1.99 10.29 17.51
CA LEU A 81 1.67 10.94 16.24
C LEU A 81 1.93 12.45 16.34
N LYS A 82 2.68 12.96 15.34
CA LYS A 82 2.74 14.41 15.05
C LYS A 82 2.59 14.57 13.56
N ARG A 83 1.68 15.44 13.13
CA ARG A 83 1.47 15.69 11.70
C ARG A 83 1.16 17.14 11.41
N GLY A 84 1.68 17.63 10.33
CA GLY A 84 1.43 18.90 9.70
C GLY A 84 1.29 18.72 8.20
N ARG A 85 1.21 19.79 7.47
CA ARG A 85 1.01 19.75 6.03
C ARG A 85 2.09 18.94 5.31
N ASP A 86 3.35 19.20 5.66
CA ASP A 86 4.50 18.68 4.93
C ASP A 86 5.27 17.60 5.70
N GLN A 87 4.78 17.19 6.86
CA GLN A 87 5.43 16.17 7.68
C GLN A 87 4.43 15.33 8.46
N ILE A 88 4.73 14.04 8.56
CA ILE A 88 4.10 13.12 9.51
C ILE A 88 5.15 12.32 10.26
N VAL A 89 5.03 12.27 11.59
CA VAL A 89 5.87 11.48 12.49
C VAL A 89 5.00 10.46 13.20
N ILE A 90 5.38 9.19 13.16
CA ILE A 90 4.72 8.10 13.88
C ILE A 90 5.79 7.35 14.67
N GLY A 91 5.88 7.63 15.95
CA GLY A 91 6.93 7.11 16.82
C GLY A 91 8.33 7.50 16.32
N PRO A 92 9.23 6.53 16.05
CA PRO A 92 10.59 6.82 15.61
C PRO A 92 10.74 7.05 14.10
N SER A 93 9.68 6.81 13.32
CA SER A 93 9.69 6.98 11.86
C SER A 93 8.99 8.27 11.46
N ARG A 94 9.40 8.85 10.33
CA ARG A 94 8.78 10.06 9.81
C ARG A 94 8.85 10.13 8.29
N VAL A 95 7.92 10.89 7.70
CA VAL A 95 7.93 11.26 6.29
C VAL A 95 7.90 12.78 6.20
N GLU A 96 8.73 13.31 5.35
CA GLU A 96 8.86 14.74 5.06
C GLU A 96 8.67 14.99 3.57
N GLN A 97 7.89 16.01 3.24
CA GLN A 97 7.71 16.50 1.87
C GLN A 97 8.44 17.83 1.73
N SER A 98 9.30 17.95 0.73
CA SER A 98 10.01 19.19 0.38
C SER A 98 9.58 19.64 -1.00
N GLY A 99 8.69 20.65 -1.05
CA GLY A 99 7.99 21.01 -2.28
C GLY A 99 7.06 19.89 -2.76
N ASP A 100 6.67 19.93 -4.02
CA ASP A 100 5.76 18.94 -4.61
C ASP A 100 6.48 17.72 -5.20
N GLU A 101 7.80 17.76 -5.31
CA GLU A 101 8.59 16.79 -6.08
C GLU A 101 9.42 15.83 -5.22
N ARG A 102 9.57 16.08 -3.93
CA ARG A 102 10.49 15.31 -3.08
C ARG A 102 9.86 14.88 -1.78
N PHE A 103 10.04 13.59 -1.47
CA PHE A 103 9.63 12.98 -0.21
C PHE A 103 10.79 12.22 0.41
N THR A 104 10.96 12.35 1.72
CA THR A 104 11.97 11.60 2.45
C THR A 104 11.30 10.77 3.55
N PHE A 105 11.46 9.46 3.46
CA PHE A 105 10.97 8.50 4.45
C PHE A 105 12.12 8.09 5.34
N HIS A 106 12.10 8.50 6.59
CA HIS A 106 13.04 8.06 7.62
C HIS A 106 12.42 6.89 8.39
N ILE A 107 12.98 5.73 8.23
CA ILE A 107 12.47 4.49 8.81
C ILE A 107 13.34 4.06 9.98
N HIS A 108 12.70 3.84 11.14
CA HIS A 108 13.33 3.33 12.36
C HIS A 108 12.39 2.35 13.06
N GLU A 109 12.24 1.15 12.49
CA GLU A 109 11.28 0.17 12.97
C GLU A 109 11.96 -1.11 13.48
N VAL A 110 11.17 -1.90 14.20
CA VAL A 110 11.52 -3.25 14.60
C VAL A 110 10.62 -4.22 13.85
N CYS A 111 11.23 -5.21 13.20
CA CYS A 111 10.53 -6.24 12.44
C CYS A 111 9.77 -7.21 13.35
N ASN A 112 8.74 -7.82 12.83
CA ASN A 112 7.91 -8.80 13.49
C ASN A 112 7.75 -10.04 12.57
N PRO A 113 7.65 -11.27 13.11
CA PRO A 113 7.76 -11.64 14.53
C PRO A 113 9.20 -11.66 15.06
N TRP A 114 10.22 -11.67 14.19
CA TRP A 114 11.63 -11.68 14.58
C TRP A 114 12.12 -10.24 14.79
N PRO A 115 12.55 -9.86 16.00
CA PRO A 115 12.81 -8.46 16.35
C PRO A 115 14.16 -7.96 15.79
N THR A 116 14.30 -7.94 14.48
CA THR A 116 15.44 -7.33 13.80
C THR A 116 15.17 -5.86 13.50
N ARG A 117 16.22 -5.04 13.46
CA ARG A 117 16.07 -3.62 13.17
C ARG A 117 15.93 -3.37 11.68
N LEU A 118 15.01 -2.46 11.33
CA LEU A 118 14.88 -1.86 10.02
C LEU A 118 15.08 -0.36 10.17
N SER A 119 16.18 0.17 9.65
CA SER A 119 16.47 1.59 9.78
C SER A 119 17.24 2.13 8.58
N GLY A 120 16.88 3.34 8.16
CA GLY A 120 17.51 4.02 7.03
C GLY A 120 16.62 5.11 6.47
N GLN A 121 16.87 5.43 5.21
CA GLN A 121 16.20 6.51 4.51
C GLN A 121 15.83 6.06 3.09
N VAL A 122 14.66 6.51 2.64
CA VAL A 122 14.21 6.40 1.26
C VAL A 122 13.88 7.80 0.77
N GLU A 123 14.59 8.26 -0.24
CA GLU A 123 14.36 9.53 -0.91
C GLU A 123 13.59 9.24 -2.20
N LEU A 124 12.39 9.79 -2.31
CA LEU A 124 11.56 9.73 -3.50
C LEU A 124 11.61 11.08 -4.22
N SER A 125 11.89 11.03 -5.50
CA SER A 125 11.76 12.17 -6.42
C SER A 125 10.71 11.85 -7.46
N VAL A 126 9.79 12.78 -7.70
CA VAL A 126 8.72 12.68 -8.68
C VAL A 126 8.75 13.87 -9.63
N PRO A 127 8.35 13.72 -10.90
CA PRO A 127 8.30 14.85 -11.84
C PRO A 127 7.27 15.89 -11.44
N ALA A 128 6.10 15.44 -10.98
CA ALA A 128 5.00 16.25 -10.47
C ALA A 128 4.05 15.36 -9.69
N LEU A 129 3.09 15.95 -8.98
CA LEU A 129 1.97 15.23 -8.38
C LEU A 129 0.76 15.24 -9.33
N GLY A 130 0.14 14.07 -9.50
CA GLY A 130 -1.10 13.92 -10.25
C GLY A 130 -2.24 14.75 -9.65
N GLN A 131 -3.11 15.29 -10.50
CA GLN A 131 -4.19 16.19 -10.10
C GLN A 131 -5.50 15.47 -9.80
N ARG A 132 -5.65 14.20 -10.24
CA ARG A 132 -6.93 13.48 -10.16
C ARG A 132 -6.94 12.47 -9.04
N SER A 133 -8.03 12.46 -8.27
CA SER A 133 -8.39 11.36 -7.38
C SER A 133 -9.65 10.66 -7.87
N PHE A 134 -9.84 9.42 -7.50
CA PHE A 134 -10.92 8.55 -7.97
C PHE A 134 -11.74 8.03 -6.80
N GLU A 135 -13.04 7.97 -6.98
CA GLU A 135 -13.96 7.32 -6.04
C GLU A 135 -13.98 5.81 -6.31
N LEU A 136 -13.78 5.02 -5.26
CA LEU A 136 -13.71 3.56 -5.35
C LEU A 136 -15.08 2.88 -5.14
N ASP A 137 -16.06 3.63 -4.70
CA ASP A 137 -17.43 3.19 -4.44
C ASP A 137 -18.45 4.25 -4.94
N PRO A 138 -19.72 3.86 -5.17
CA PRO A 138 -20.75 4.77 -5.69
C PRO A 138 -21.10 5.95 -4.77
N ASP A 139 -20.90 5.75 -3.45
CA ASP A 139 -21.27 6.75 -2.43
C ASP A 139 -20.13 7.72 -2.13
N GLY A 140 -18.94 7.52 -2.75
CA GLY A 140 -17.77 8.36 -2.58
C GLY A 140 -17.14 8.29 -1.18
N LEU A 141 -17.41 7.20 -0.44
CA LEU A 141 -16.92 6.99 0.93
C LEU A 141 -15.43 6.67 0.95
N HIS A 142 -14.90 6.17 -0.16
CA HIS A 142 -13.50 5.79 -0.33
C HIS A 142 -12.90 6.44 -1.56
N ARG A 143 -11.76 7.07 -1.38
CA ARG A 143 -11.02 7.78 -2.44
C ARG A 143 -9.60 7.25 -2.57
N TRP A 144 -9.16 7.14 -3.79
CA TRP A 144 -7.81 6.79 -4.15
C TRP A 144 -7.20 7.87 -5.05
N TRP A 145 -5.99 8.28 -4.71
CA TRP A 145 -5.23 9.25 -5.47
C TRP A 145 -3.87 8.67 -5.86
N PRO A 146 -3.67 8.24 -7.12
CA PRO A 146 -2.35 7.86 -7.66
C PRO A 146 -1.49 9.11 -7.80
N ALA A 147 -0.92 9.56 -6.68
CA ALA A 147 -0.29 10.87 -6.54
C ALA A 147 0.98 11.02 -7.39
N ALA A 148 1.78 9.96 -7.49
CA ALA A 148 2.94 9.91 -8.38
C ALA A 148 3.08 8.51 -8.98
N PRO A 149 2.40 8.24 -10.10
CA PRO A 149 2.46 6.95 -10.80
C PRO A 149 3.85 6.58 -11.30
N ALA A 150 4.71 7.55 -11.55
CA ALA A 150 6.11 7.36 -11.90
C ALA A 150 7.00 8.26 -11.06
N GLY A 151 7.96 7.65 -10.38
CA GLY A 151 8.95 8.33 -9.57
C GLY A 151 10.25 7.54 -9.52
N ARG A 152 11.24 8.10 -8.87
CA ARG A 152 12.54 7.46 -8.63
C ARG A 152 12.83 7.46 -7.15
N VAL A 153 13.29 6.34 -6.63
CA VAL A 153 13.78 6.24 -5.25
C VAL A 153 15.27 6.03 -5.19
N LYS A 154 15.87 6.62 -4.14
CA LYS A 154 17.18 6.25 -3.64
C LYS A 154 17.00 5.66 -2.24
N VAL A 155 17.28 4.38 -2.09
CA VAL A 155 17.14 3.61 -0.86
C VAL A 155 18.51 3.48 -0.21
N THR A 156 18.62 3.90 1.05
CA THR A 156 19.84 3.76 1.86
C THR A 156 19.47 3.24 3.24
N MET A 157 19.56 1.94 3.43
CA MET A 157 19.26 1.31 4.72
C MET A 157 20.54 1.01 5.50
N LYS A 158 20.62 1.55 6.72
CA LYS A 158 21.70 1.22 7.67
C LYS A 158 21.54 -0.20 8.23
N LYS A 159 20.29 -0.63 8.40
CA LYS A 159 19.91 -1.96 8.86
C LYS A 159 18.72 -2.50 8.04
N PRO A 160 18.89 -3.58 7.27
CA PRO A 160 20.16 -4.23 6.87
C PRO A 160 20.99 -3.27 6.01
N GLY A 161 22.33 -3.40 5.99
CA GLY A 161 23.21 -2.53 5.19
C GLY A 161 22.99 -2.76 3.68
N ILE A 162 22.08 -2.01 3.06
CA ILE A 162 21.77 -2.05 1.61
C ILE A 162 21.59 -0.65 1.06
N ALA A 163 21.96 -0.47 -0.20
CA ALA A 163 21.68 0.74 -0.96
C ALA A 163 21.37 0.38 -2.41
N TRP A 164 20.36 1.03 -2.99
CA TRP A 164 19.98 0.86 -4.40
C TRP A 164 19.11 2.02 -4.86
N GLU A 165 18.95 2.17 -6.16
CA GLU A 165 18.04 3.10 -6.80
C GLU A 165 17.06 2.36 -7.69
N GLY A 166 15.90 2.98 -7.96
CA GLY A 166 14.91 2.32 -8.78
C GLY A 166 13.65 3.11 -9.07
N ALA A 167 12.78 2.51 -9.88
CA ALA A 167 11.49 3.06 -10.22
C ALA A 167 10.50 2.91 -9.06
N ALA A 168 9.70 3.96 -8.82
CA ALA A 168 8.80 4.04 -7.70
C ALA A 168 7.39 4.51 -8.10
N TYR A 169 6.45 4.24 -7.21
CA TYR A 169 5.06 4.63 -7.28
C TYR A 169 4.60 5.13 -5.91
N LEU A 170 3.82 6.21 -5.90
CA LEU A 170 3.26 6.79 -4.68
C LEU A 170 1.76 7.03 -4.86
N ASP A 171 0.95 6.58 -3.91
CA ASP A 171 -0.47 6.92 -3.83
C ASP A 171 -0.92 7.31 -2.42
N CYS A 172 -2.15 7.78 -2.35
CA CYS A 172 -2.86 8.03 -1.11
C CYS A 172 -4.28 7.49 -1.22
N ASN A 173 -4.70 6.75 -0.20
CA ASN A 173 -6.07 6.32 -0.02
C ASN A 173 -6.67 6.96 1.22
N ALA A 174 -7.95 7.29 1.15
CA ALA A 174 -8.71 7.82 2.26
C ALA A 174 -10.14 7.27 2.25
N GLY A 175 -10.69 7.04 3.41
CA GLY A 175 -12.09 6.65 3.56
C GLY A 175 -12.67 7.18 4.85
N VAL A 176 -13.97 7.45 4.82
CA VAL A 176 -14.72 7.97 5.98
C VAL A 176 -15.40 6.88 6.79
N VAL A 177 -15.42 5.65 6.27
CA VAL A 177 -15.92 4.44 6.93
C VAL A 177 -14.90 3.31 6.83
N PRO A 178 -15.04 2.21 7.61
CA PRO A 178 -14.19 1.04 7.50
C PRO A 178 -14.25 0.38 6.12
N LEU A 179 -13.11 -0.13 5.65
CA LEU A 179 -13.04 -0.83 4.35
C LEU A 179 -13.99 -2.01 4.23
N GLU A 180 -14.09 -2.80 5.31
CA GLU A 180 -14.89 -4.01 5.38
C GLU A 180 -16.41 -3.77 5.36
N GLU A 181 -16.85 -2.54 5.53
CA GLU A 181 -18.27 -2.17 5.38
C GLU A 181 -18.65 -1.98 3.92
N THR A 182 -17.70 -1.59 3.08
CA THR A 182 -17.94 -1.29 1.66
C THR A 182 -17.44 -2.39 0.73
N PHE A 183 -16.28 -3.00 1.02
CA PHE A 183 -15.63 -3.94 0.12
C PHE A 183 -15.59 -5.37 0.67
N LEU A 184 -15.82 -6.36 -0.20
CA LEU A 184 -15.52 -7.78 0.04
C LEU A 184 -14.07 -8.09 -0.27
N ASN A 185 -13.60 -7.61 -1.41
CA ASN A 185 -12.23 -7.81 -1.87
C ASN A 185 -11.85 -6.74 -2.90
N TRP A 186 -10.54 -6.61 -3.13
CA TRP A 186 -10.03 -5.93 -4.31
C TRP A 186 -8.76 -6.56 -4.85
N HIS A 187 -8.49 -6.25 -6.11
CA HIS A 187 -7.24 -6.55 -6.79
C HIS A 187 -6.70 -5.24 -7.37
N TRP A 188 -5.48 -4.94 -7.04
CA TRP A 188 -4.79 -3.77 -7.55
C TRP A 188 -3.52 -4.19 -8.26
N GLN A 189 -3.20 -3.53 -9.36
CA GLN A 189 -1.95 -3.77 -10.07
C GLN A 189 -1.44 -2.51 -10.75
N ARG A 190 -0.13 -2.39 -10.83
CA ARG A 190 0.53 -1.36 -11.62
C ARG A 190 1.67 -1.95 -12.44
N SER A 191 1.79 -1.55 -13.70
CA SER A 191 2.97 -1.85 -14.49
C SER A 191 4.16 -1.00 -14.02
N ALA A 192 5.38 -1.53 -14.12
CA ALA A 192 6.57 -0.72 -13.94
C ALA A 192 6.59 0.39 -14.99
N ALA A 193 6.95 1.61 -14.56
CA ALA A 193 7.08 2.73 -15.47
C ALA A 193 8.30 2.56 -16.35
N GLU A 194 8.09 2.37 -17.63
CA GLU A 194 9.13 2.46 -18.65
C GLU A 194 8.99 3.79 -19.39
N ALA A 195 10.07 4.53 -19.50
CA ALA A 195 10.05 5.89 -20.06
C ALA A 195 8.99 6.82 -19.44
N GLY A 196 8.60 6.56 -18.17
CA GLY A 196 7.62 7.36 -17.43
C GLY A 196 6.16 7.05 -17.71
N SER A 197 5.82 6.06 -18.54
CA SER A 197 4.43 5.67 -18.84
C SER A 197 4.09 4.33 -18.21
N GLY A 198 2.83 4.12 -17.85
CA GLY A 198 2.37 2.84 -17.31
C GLY A 198 0.86 2.74 -17.19
N HIS A 199 0.40 1.57 -16.75
CA HIS A 199 -0.99 1.29 -16.47
C HIS A 199 -1.19 0.91 -15.01
N ILE A 200 -2.31 1.34 -14.45
CA ILE A 200 -2.75 0.97 -13.10
C ILE A 200 -4.19 0.44 -13.23
N HIS A 201 -4.48 -0.65 -12.53
CA HIS A 201 -5.84 -1.17 -12.45
C HIS A 201 -6.23 -1.36 -10.99
N TYR A 202 -7.44 -0.97 -10.68
CA TYR A 202 -8.06 -1.13 -9.37
C TYR A 202 -9.43 -1.77 -9.55
N ASP A 203 -9.56 -3.03 -9.18
CA ASP A 203 -10.78 -3.82 -9.28
C ASP A 203 -11.29 -4.15 -7.88
N ALA A 204 -12.47 -3.67 -7.52
CA ALA A 204 -13.10 -3.91 -6.23
C ALA A 204 -14.43 -4.65 -6.40
N THR A 205 -14.73 -5.53 -5.44
CA THR A 205 -16.07 -6.12 -5.27
C THR A 205 -16.67 -5.55 -3.99
N LEU A 206 -17.81 -4.90 -4.11
CA LEU A 206 -18.54 -4.31 -3.00
C LEU A 206 -19.28 -5.37 -2.19
N THR A 207 -19.68 -5.03 -0.97
CA THR A 207 -20.46 -5.93 -0.09
C THR A 207 -21.82 -6.31 -0.65
N ASN A 208 -22.40 -5.49 -1.53
CA ASN A 208 -23.63 -5.81 -2.28
C ASN A 208 -23.40 -6.72 -3.50
N GLY A 209 -22.15 -7.10 -3.79
CA GLY A 209 -21.75 -7.92 -4.93
C GLY A 209 -21.48 -7.13 -6.23
N GLU A 210 -21.69 -5.82 -6.25
CA GLU A 210 -21.35 -4.97 -7.38
C GLU A 210 -19.84 -4.94 -7.59
N ARG A 211 -19.41 -4.90 -8.85
CA ARG A 211 -18.00 -4.80 -9.21
C ARG A 211 -17.69 -3.41 -9.75
N ARG A 212 -16.61 -2.84 -9.25
CA ARG A 212 -16.05 -1.57 -9.72
C ARG A 212 -14.68 -1.85 -10.32
N SER A 213 -14.48 -1.39 -11.54
CA SER A 213 -13.22 -1.53 -12.26
C SER A 213 -12.75 -0.17 -12.72
N LEU A 214 -11.51 0.16 -12.42
CA LEU A 214 -10.85 1.37 -12.85
C LEU A 214 -9.52 1.00 -13.50
N GLY A 215 -9.39 1.25 -14.78
CA GLY A 215 -8.14 1.14 -15.52
C GLY A 215 -7.62 2.52 -15.88
N LEU A 216 -6.37 2.81 -15.55
CA LEU A 216 -5.73 4.09 -15.82
C LEU A 216 -4.47 3.90 -16.65
N ARG A 217 -4.28 4.79 -17.62
CA ARG A 217 -2.99 5.06 -18.24
C ARG A 217 -2.44 6.37 -17.70
N TYR A 218 -1.18 6.40 -17.39
CA TYR A 218 -0.46 7.63 -17.10
C TYR A 218 0.73 7.79 -18.06
N ASP A 219 1.03 9.04 -18.38
CA ASP A 219 2.09 9.45 -19.29
C ASP A 219 3.22 10.17 -18.51
N PRO A 220 4.39 10.42 -19.11
CA PRO A 220 5.56 10.98 -18.42
C PRO A 220 5.32 12.35 -17.76
N ASP A 221 4.36 13.13 -18.24
CA ASP A 221 3.94 14.41 -17.67
C ASP A 221 2.96 14.29 -16.49
N MET A 222 2.74 13.04 -15.99
CA MET A 222 1.78 12.69 -14.93
C MET A 222 0.32 12.91 -15.32
N SER A 223 0.00 13.16 -16.58
CA SER A 223 -1.38 13.09 -17.06
C SER A 223 -1.91 11.67 -16.91
N CYS A 224 -3.19 11.57 -16.52
CA CYS A 224 -3.83 10.30 -16.18
C CYS A 224 -5.17 10.18 -16.90
N TYR A 225 -5.33 9.12 -17.66
CA TYR A 225 -6.50 8.85 -18.49
C TYR A 225 -7.14 7.52 -18.11
N GLU A 226 -8.46 7.49 -18.09
CA GLU A 226 -9.19 6.24 -17.94
C GLU A 226 -9.14 5.42 -19.24
N LEU A 227 -8.84 4.15 -19.11
CA LEU A 227 -8.77 3.22 -20.22
C LEU A 227 -10.19 2.81 -20.64
N ALA A 228 -10.51 2.98 -21.93
CA ALA A 228 -11.77 2.50 -22.49
C ALA A 228 -11.85 0.95 -22.50
N ASP A 229 -10.70 0.30 -22.69
CA ASP A 229 -10.52 -1.15 -22.52
C ASP A 229 -9.37 -1.39 -21.56
N SER A 230 -9.69 -1.93 -20.40
CA SER A 230 -8.72 -2.26 -19.35
C SER A 230 -8.31 -3.75 -19.38
N GLY A 231 -8.62 -4.47 -20.44
CA GLY A 231 -8.37 -5.90 -20.57
C GLY A 231 -9.38 -6.76 -19.80
N ARG A 232 -9.07 -8.04 -19.66
CA ARG A 232 -9.95 -9.04 -19.05
C ARG A 232 -9.44 -9.48 -17.69
N ASP A 233 -10.36 -9.82 -16.79
CA ASP A 233 -10.07 -10.51 -15.55
C ASP A 233 -9.50 -11.90 -15.87
N THR A 234 -8.33 -12.15 -15.32
CA THR A 234 -7.65 -13.42 -15.54
C THR A 234 -7.20 -13.98 -14.19
N PRO A 235 -7.66 -15.18 -13.81
CA PRO A 235 -7.20 -15.83 -12.60
C PRO A 235 -5.72 -16.21 -12.73
N ILE A 236 -4.98 -15.98 -11.65
CA ILE A 236 -3.60 -16.46 -11.51
C ILE A 236 -3.56 -17.50 -10.38
N SER A 237 -2.44 -18.23 -10.27
CA SER A 237 -2.29 -19.25 -9.23
C SER A 237 -2.62 -18.67 -7.85
N SER A 238 -3.42 -19.38 -7.07
CA SER A 238 -3.67 -19.00 -5.66
C SER A 238 -2.37 -18.97 -4.88
N THR A 239 -2.39 -18.24 -3.75
CA THR A 239 -1.18 -18.18 -2.90
C THR A 239 -0.81 -19.55 -2.35
N PRO A 240 0.49 -19.87 -2.21
CA PRO A 240 0.95 -21.22 -1.84
C PRO A 240 0.44 -21.71 -0.50
N LEU A 241 0.51 -20.88 0.54
CA LEU A 241 0.19 -21.28 1.92
C LEU A 241 -1.32 -21.09 2.22
N TRP A 242 -1.84 -19.89 1.99
CA TRP A 242 -3.20 -19.52 2.41
C TRP A 242 -4.27 -19.76 1.34
N ARG A 243 -3.87 -20.19 0.14
CA ARG A 243 -4.77 -20.46 -0.99
C ARG A 243 -5.73 -19.30 -1.28
N ALA A 244 -5.24 -18.06 -1.10
CA ALA A 244 -6.00 -16.88 -1.47
C ALA A 244 -6.12 -16.82 -3.00
N GLN A 245 -7.34 -16.62 -3.48
CA GLN A 245 -7.58 -16.43 -4.92
C GLN A 245 -7.06 -15.08 -5.35
N ARG A 246 -6.55 -15.00 -6.58
CA ARG A 246 -6.00 -13.79 -7.15
C ARG A 246 -6.49 -13.62 -8.58
N LEU A 247 -6.91 -12.41 -8.90
CA LEU A 247 -7.26 -12.01 -10.27
C LEU A 247 -6.35 -10.86 -10.69
N CYS A 248 -5.97 -10.84 -11.95
CA CYS A 248 -5.26 -9.71 -12.55
C CYS A 248 -5.92 -9.30 -13.85
N ARG A 249 -5.61 -8.11 -14.33
CA ARG A 249 -6.03 -7.62 -15.64
C ARG A 249 -4.93 -7.82 -16.66
N THR A 250 -5.26 -8.45 -17.79
CA THR A 250 -4.36 -8.59 -18.93
C THR A 250 -5.10 -8.36 -20.23
N VAL A 251 -4.46 -7.70 -21.17
CA VAL A 251 -4.99 -7.48 -22.53
C VAL A 251 -4.70 -8.69 -23.41
N SER A 252 -3.53 -9.28 -23.28
CA SER A 252 -3.11 -10.43 -24.06
C SER A 252 -2.27 -11.43 -23.26
N GLY A 253 -2.10 -12.63 -23.82
CA GLY A 253 -1.24 -13.67 -23.25
C GLY A 253 -1.79 -14.30 -21.96
N GLN A 254 -0.92 -15.06 -21.29
CA GLN A 254 -1.19 -15.70 -20.00
C GLN A 254 -0.32 -15.03 -18.92
N PRO A 255 -0.91 -14.47 -17.85
CA PRO A 255 -0.16 -13.90 -16.76
C PRO A 255 0.70 -14.96 -16.07
N ARG A 256 1.93 -14.59 -15.72
CA ARG A 256 2.85 -15.43 -14.98
C ARG A 256 3.22 -14.79 -13.64
N VAL A 257 3.06 -15.53 -12.54
CA VAL A 257 3.55 -15.12 -11.24
C VAL A 257 5.07 -15.33 -11.22
N ILE A 258 5.84 -14.24 -11.17
CA ILE A 258 7.30 -14.30 -11.02
C ILE A 258 7.65 -14.64 -9.58
N GLU A 259 7.05 -13.90 -8.64
CA GLU A 259 7.31 -14.07 -7.21
C GLU A 259 6.10 -13.65 -6.38
N THR A 260 5.81 -14.36 -5.30
CA THR A 260 4.90 -13.91 -4.25
C THR A 260 5.73 -13.25 -3.15
N LEU A 261 5.73 -11.92 -3.13
CA LEU A 261 6.52 -11.11 -2.21
C LEU A 261 5.97 -11.17 -0.78
N GLU A 262 4.66 -11.18 -0.64
CA GLU A 262 3.97 -11.23 0.65
C GLU A 262 2.73 -12.11 0.56
N GLU A 263 2.48 -12.85 1.62
CA GLU A 263 1.31 -13.70 1.75
C GLU A 263 0.81 -13.70 3.20
N SER A 264 -0.47 -13.45 3.34
CA SER A 264 -1.23 -13.62 4.58
C SER A 264 -2.59 -14.26 4.27
N PRO A 265 -3.38 -14.65 5.26
CA PRO A 265 -4.69 -15.26 5.01
C PRO A 265 -5.64 -14.40 4.18
N PHE A 266 -5.50 -13.07 4.23
CA PHE A 266 -6.43 -12.12 3.62
C PHE A 266 -5.76 -11.16 2.64
N TYR A 267 -4.42 -11.17 2.53
CA TYR A 267 -3.68 -10.26 1.68
C TYR A 267 -2.50 -10.95 1.01
N SER A 268 -2.25 -10.61 -0.24
CA SER A 268 -1.03 -11.01 -0.95
C SER A 268 -0.49 -9.89 -1.83
N ARG A 269 0.85 -9.85 -1.94
CA ARG A 269 1.57 -9.01 -2.89
C ARG A 269 2.46 -9.88 -3.76
N SER A 270 2.46 -9.62 -5.06
CA SER A 270 3.17 -10.44 -6.03
C SER A 270 3.79 -9.59 -7.13
N VAL A 271 4.85 -10.11 -7.73
CA VAL A 271 5.38 -9.61 -9.00
C VAL A 271 4.86 -10.53 -10.09
N LEU A 272 4.20 -9.96 -11.07
CA LEU A 272 3.69 -10.66 -12.23
C LEU A 272 4.47 -10.23 -13.49
N ASP A 273 4.44 -11.09 -14.48
CA ASP A 273 4.80 -10.80 -15.87
C ASP A 273 3.53 -10.93 -16.70
N LEU A 274 3.05 -9.83 -17.24
CA LEU A 274 1.81 -9.79 -18.02
C LEU A 274 1.77 -8.54 -18.92
N ASP A 275 0.88 -8.58 -19.92
CA ASP A 275 0.62 -7.48 -20.83
C ASP A 275 -0.61 -6.69 -20.38
N THR A 276 -0.40 -5.43 -20.01
CA THR A 276 -1.46 -4.47 -19.65
C THR A 276 -1.90 -3.60 -20.86
N GLY A 277 -1.42 -3.90 -22.07
CA GLY A 277 -1.63 -3.09 -23.27
C GLY A 277 -0.40 -2.27 -23.71
N LEU A 278 0.73 -2.46 -23.02
CA LEU A 278 2.01 -1.84 -23.35
C LEU A 278 3.09 -2.90 -23.65
N GLY A 279 2.67 -4.13 -23.95
CA GLY A 279 3.52 -5.31 -24.05
C GLY A 279 3.85 -5.95 -22.71
N PRO A 280 4.43 -7.17 -22.71
CA PRO A 280 4.78 -7.92 -21.50
C PRO A 280 5.77 -7.14 -20.64
N ARG A 281 5.47 -7.00 -19.34
CA ARG A 281 6.32 -6.30 -18.38
C ARG A 281 6.06 -6.73 -16.94
N LYS A 282 6.99 -6.37 -16.06
CA LYS A 282 6.81 -6.56 -14.61
C LYS A 282 5.69 -5.69 -14.08
N VAL A 283 4.83 -6.30 -13.28
CA VAL A 283 3.67 -5.66 -12.65
C VAL A 283 3.70 -5.95 -11.15
N MET A 284 3.60 -4.91 -10.32
CA MET A 284 3.26 -5.08 -8.91
C MET A 284 1.78 -5.38 -8.81
N HIS A 285 1.42 -6.41 -8.07
CA HIS A 285 0.04 -6.86 -7.93
C HIS A 285 -0.30 -7.13 -6.47
N GLU A 286 -1.49 -6.71 -6.05
CA GLU A 286 -2.03 -6.94 -4.72
C GLU A 286 -3.43 -7.55 -4.80
N SER A 287 -3.72 -8.46 -3.88
CA SER A 287 -5.07 -8.98 -3.64
C SER A 287 -5.39 -8.86 -2.16
N LEU A 288 -6.55 -8.30 -1.85
CA LEU A 288 -7.07 -8.16 -0.51
C LEU A 288 -8.44 -8.81 -0.40
N HIS A 289 -8.67 -9.56 0.67
CA HIS A 289 -9.90 -10.28 0.98
C HIS A 289 -10.43 -9.85 2.35
N LEU A 290 -11.33 -8.88 2.38
CA LEU A 290 -11.87 -8.31 3.62
C LEU A 290 -12.87 -9.26 4.29
N ASP A 291 -13.54 -10.13 3.53
CA ASP A 291 -14.35 -11.22 4.04
C ASP A 291 -13.56 -12.22 4.89
N ARG A 292 -12.26 -12.39 4.60
CA ARG A 292 -11.32 -13.18 5.42
C ARG A 292 -10.75 -12.38 6.58
N PHE A 293 -10.45 -11.08 6.36
CA PHE A 293 -9.93 -10.19 7.40
C PHE A 293 -10.86 -10.10 8.60
N THR A 294 -12.18 -10.03 8.37
CA THR A 294 -13.19 -9.92 9.43
C THR A 294 -13.40 -11.20 10.24
N ARG A 295 -12.85 -12.35 9.82
CA ARG A 295 -13.00 -13.62 10.52
C ARG A 295 -12.39 -13.57 11.93
N PRO A 296 -13.08 -14.09 12.98
CA PRO A 296 -12.57 -14.02 14.34
C PRO A 296 -11.17 -14.60 14.52
N TRP A 297 -10.88 -15.75 13.90
CA TRP A 297 -9.57 -16.38 13.99
C TRP A 297 -8.47 -15.51 13.38
N MET A 298 -8.77 -14.75 12.33
CA MET A 298 -7.84 -13.81 11.71
C MET A 298 -7.49 -12.69 12.68
N GLN A 299 -8.50 -12.11 13.32
CA GLN A 299 -8.32 -11.05 14.31
C GLN A 299 -7.49 -11.51 15.52
N TRP A 300 -7.42 -12.80 15.81
CA TRP A 300 -6.58 -13.39 16.85
C TRP A 300 -5.11 -13.55 16.41
N LEU A 301 -4.86 -13.79 15.13
CA LEU A 301 -3.52 -13.98 14.60
C LEU A 301 -2.78 -12.65 14.38
N LEU A 302 -3.49 -11.59 14.03
CA LEU A 302 -2.89 -10.31 13.65
C LEU A 302 -1.96 -9.69 14.72
N PRO A 303 -2.26 -9.74 16.04
CA PRO A 303 -1.38 -9.18 17.07
C PRO A 303 0.05 -9.75 17.07
N PHE A 304 0.25 -10.98 16.62
CA PHE A 304 1.59 -11.59 16.52
C PHE A 304 2.45 -10.92 15.46
N ARG A 305 1.82 -10.38 14.44
CA ARG A 305 2.51 -9.69 13.35
C ARG A 305 2.44 -8.17 13.46
N MET A 306 1.39 -7.67 14.09
CA MET A 306 1.08 -6.25 14.24
C MET A 306 0.97 -5.90 15.73
N PRO A 307 2.09 -5.90 16.47
CA PRO A 307 2.06 -5.56 17.89
C PRO A 307 1.68 -4.09 18.06
N ARG A 308 0.93 -3.82 19.12
CA ARG A 308 0.66 -2.46 19.56
C ARG A 308 1.59 -2.11 20.70
N ARG A 309 2.23 -0.95 20.63
CA ARG A 309 2.92 -0.40 21.79
C ARG A 309 1.89 0.08 22.81
N PRO A 310 2.00 -0.32 24.08
CA PRO A 310 1.14 0.24 25.10
C PRO A 310 1.34 1.76 25.14
N LEU A 311 0.25 2.49 25.38
CA LEU A 311 0.33 3.90 25.75
C LEU A 311 1.32 3.99 26.91
N VAL A 312 2.42 4.71 26.72
CA VAL A 312 3.21 5.18 27.85
C VAL A 312 2.25 6.10 28.59
N ARG A 313 1.67 5.61 29.70
CA ARG A 313 0.92 6.50 30.61
C ARG A 313 1.93 7.54 31.10
N PRO A 314 1.59 8.83 31.01
CA PRO A 314 2.44 9.87 31.56
C PRO A 314 2.65 9.67 33.07
#